data_7e6bc6a6de31454332760eb13c5830da
#
_entry.id   7e6bc6a6de31454332760eb13c5830da
#
_cell.length_a   1.000
_cell.length_b   1.000
_cell.length_c   1.000
_cell.angle_alpha   90.00
_cell.angle_beta   90.00
_cell.angle_gamma   90.00
#
_symmetry.space_group_name_H-M   'P 1'
#
loop_
_entity.id
_entity.type
_entity.pdbx_description
1 polymer ?
#
loop_
_entity_poly.entity_id
_entity_poly.type
_entity_poly.pdbx_seq_one_letter_code
_entity_poly.pdbx_strand_id
1 'polypeptide(L)'
;PNVVRVTNFFRANETVYMVMRYERGKTMQEEITSRKRVIKESFIRRVFAELLNGLREVHTHKILHLDIKPANIYIRLDGSPVLLDFGAARQTLSSEKSKLSPMYTPGFAAPEQYKNRDILGPWSDIYSVGASMFSCLAGFAPQAADQRLTNDKLASAKKLWAGQYSEQLLEIIDWCLQLNYMDRPQSVFHLQKHLLDVVPLPTQKKPKLLDSIRQTLSKEIF
;
A
#
# COMPACT_ATOMS: atom_id res chain seq x y z
N PRO A 1 15.89 5.30 -5.69
CA PRO A 1 15.64 4.34 -6.79
C PRO A 1 14.16 4.01 -6.96
N ASN A 2 13.37 4.09 -5.88
CA ASN A 2 11.95 3.71 -5.89
C ASN A 2 10.98 4.89 -6.10
N VAL A 3 11.48 6.02 -6.58
CA VAL A 3 10.72 7.20 -6.99
C VAL A 3 11.01 7.48 -8.46
N VAL A 4 9.99 7.88 -9.22
CA VAL A 4 10.15 8.20 -10.63
C VAL A 4 11.13 9.37 -10.82
N ARG A 5 12.03 9.24 -11.79
CA ARG A 5 12.98 10.29 -12.11
C ARG A 5 12.37 11.24 -13.14
N VAL A 6 12.18 12.48 -12.74
CA VAL A 6 11.86 13.57 -13.65
C VAL A 6 13.14 13.99 -14.36
N THR A 7 13.11 14.00 -15.68
CA THR A 7 14.26 14.36 -16.53
C THR A 7 14.20 15.77 -17.05
N ASN A 8 12.98 16.30 -17.25
CA ASN A 8 12.76 17.66 -17.70
C ASN A 8 11.35 18.14 -17.35
N PHE A 9 11.12 19.45 -17.40
CA PHE A 9 9.79 20.05 -17.39
C PHE A 9 9.81 21.28 -18.29
N PHE A 10 8.71 21.58 -18.96
CA PHE A 10 8.57 22.76 -19.81
C PHE A 10 7.13 23.21 -19.90
N ARG A 11 6.95 24.48 -20.27
CA ARG A 11 5.63 25.07 -20.52
C ARG A 11 5.35 25.11 -22.01
N ALA A 12 4.17 24.64 -22.41
CA ALA A 12 3.63 24.78 -23.75
C ALA A 12 2.09 24.67 -23.69
N ASN A 13 1.39 25.28 -24.66
CA ASN A 13 -0.08 25.22 -24.76
C ASN A 13 -0.80 25.55 -23.44
N GLU A 14 -0.34 26.60 -22.75
CA GLU A 14 -0.90 27.08 -21.46
C GLU A 14 -0.84 26.03 -20.32
N THR A 15 -0.05 24.99 -20.46
CA THR A 15 0.12 23.95 -19.46
C THR A 15 1.58 23.63 -19.18
N VAL A 16 1.86 22.79 -18.20
CA VAL A 16 3.19 22.31 -17.83
C VAL A 16 3.31 20.85 -18.18
N TYR A 17 4.32 20.51 -18.96
CA TYR A 17 4.70 19.14 -19.26
C TYR A 17 5.83 18.71 -18.36
N MET A 18 5.70 17.55 -17.76
CA MET A 18 6.74 16.89 -16.98
C MET A 18 7.22 15.66 -17.75
N VAL A 19 8.51 15.64 -18.08
CA VAL A 19 9.14 14.51 -18.78
C VAL A 19 9.77 13.59 -17.75
N MET A 20 9.35 12.34 -17.75
CA MET A 20 9.84 11.33 -16.81
C MET A 20 10.56 10.22 -17.57
N ARG A 21 11.48 9.54 -16.87
CA ARG A 21 12.10 8.34 -17.43
C ARG A 21 11.02 7.30 -17.71
N TYR A 22 11.03 6.76 -18.93
CA TYR A 22 10.16 5.65 -19.28
C TYR A 22 10.61 4.36 -18.59
N GLU A 23 9.70 3.72 -17.90
CA GLU A 23 9.91 2.42 -17.24
C GLU A 23 9.07 1.35 -17.93
N ARG A 24 9.62 0.13 -18.05
CA ARG A 24 8.87 -1.02 -18.58
C ARG A 24 8.29 -1.83 -17.43
N GLY A 25 7.01 -2.14 -17.49
CA GLY A 25 6.31 -2.88 -16.43
C GLY A 25 4.80 -2.64 -16.48
N LYS A 26 4.17 -2.66 -15.32
CA LYS A 26 2.74 -2.40 -15.14
C LYS A 26 2.46 -1.77 -13.78
N THR A 27 1.31 -1.14 -13.63
CA THR A 27 0.87 -0.61 -12.35
C THR A 27 0.46 -1.73 -11.39
N MET A 28 0.50 -1.47 -10.09
CA MET A 28 -0.06 -2.37 -9.07
C MET A 28 -1.56 -2.56 -9.30
N GLN A 29 -2.27 -1.53 -9.82
CA GLN A 29 -3.68 -1.64 -10.17
C GLN A 29 -3.91 -2.70 -11.25
N GLU A 30 -3.09 -2.68 -12.32
CA GLU A 30 -3.14 -3.72 -13.37
C GLU A 30 -2.76 -5.09 -12.81
N GLU A 31 -1.79 -5.15 -11.89
CA GLU A 31 -1.43 -6.38 -11.20
C GLU A 31 -2.61 -6.95 -10.39
N ILE A 32 -3.35 -6.12 -9.65
CA ILE A 32 -4.53 -6.50 -8.88
C ILE A 32 -5.64 -6.98 -9.82
N THR A 33 -5.95 -6.23 -10.87
CA THR A 33 -7.10 -6.52 -11.76
C THR A 33 -6.85 -7.68 -12.73
N SER A 34 -5.60 -7.88 -13.15
CA SER A 34 -5.25 -8.97 -14.10
C SER A 34 -5.16 -10.34 -13.44
N ARG A 35 -5.07 -10.42 -12.12
CA ARG A 35 -4.89 -11.70 -11.42
C ARG A 35 -6.21 -12.44 -11.21
N LYS A 36 -6.24 -13.67 -11.68
CA LYS A 36 -7.25 -14.68 -11.30
C LYS A 36 -6.95 -15.35 -9.94
N ARG A 37 -5.86 -14.95 -9.26
CA ARG A 37 -5.36 -15.59 -8.04
C ARG A 37 -4.98 -14.55 -6.99
N VAL A 38 -5.06 -14.96 -5.74
CA VAL A 38 -4.63 -14.18 -4.57
C VAL A 38 -3.18 -13.71 -4.72
N ILE A 39 -2.93 -12.43 -4.42
CA ILE A 39 -1.58 -11.87 -4.42
C ILE A 39 -0.82 -12.46 -3.22
N LYS A 40 0.35 -13.03 -3.48
CA LYS A 40 1.17 -13.66 -2.42
C LYS A 40 1.69 -12.62 -1.42
N GLU A 41 1.66 -12.95 -0.16
CA GLU A 41 2.21 -12.09 0.91
C GLU A 41 3.66 -11.70 0.67
N SER A 42 4.51 -12.63 0.21
CA SER A 42 5.91 -12.36 -0.09
C SER A 42 6.10 -11.28 -1.16
N PHE A 43 5.19 -11.21 -2.13
CA PHE A 43 5.19 -10.14 -3.14
C PHE A 43 4.78 -8.80 -2.52
N ILE A 44 3.72 -8.77 -1.72
CA ILE A 44 3.26 -7.56 -1.03
C ILE A 44 4.37 -7.00 -0.14
N ARG A 45 4.96 -7.82 0.73
CA ARG A 45 6.02 -7.39 1.64
C ARG A 45 7.22 -6.83 0.90
N ARG A 46 7.72 -7.54 -0.12
CA ARG A 46 8.86 -7.07 -0.92
C ARG A 46 8.57 -5.74 -1.59
N VAL A 47 7.47 -5.64 -2.32
CA VAL A 47 7.13 -4.43 -3.07
C VAL A 47 6.94 -3.24 -2.13
N PHE A 48 6.18 -3.39 -1.06
CA PHE A 48 5.94 -2.27 -0.14
C PHE A 48 7.18 -1.94 0.70
N ALA A 49 8.01 -2.90 1.10
CA ALA A 49 9.26 -2.60 1.77
C ALA A 49 10.22 -1.77 0.91
N GLU A 50 10.33 -2.09 -0.40
CA GLU A 50 11.14 -1.33 -1.34
C GLU A 50 10.51 0.04 -1.65
N LEU A 51 9.18 0.13 -1.81
CA LEU A 51 8.45 1.39 -2.00
C LEU A 51 8.72 2.36 -0.85
N LEU A 52 8.71 1.85 0.38
CA LEU A 52 8.97 2.64 1.59
C LEU A 52 10.40 3.21 1.63
N ASN A 53 11.40 2.62 0.94
CA ASN A 53 12.72 3.25 0.78
C ASN A 53 12.61 4.58 0.02
N GLY A 54 11.87 4.57 -1.10
CA GLY A 54 11.63 5.78 -1.88
C GLY A 54 10.84 6.83 -1.10
N LEU A 55 9.78 6.40 -0.42
CA LEU A 55 8.92 7.29 0.36
C LEU A 55 9.68 7.92 1.54
N ARG A 56 10.58 7.16 2.20
CA ARG A 56 11.44 7.69 3.26
C ARG A 56 12.32 8.82 2.75
N GLU A 57 12.92 8.67 1.57
CA GLU A 57 13.73 9.71 0.96
C GLU A 57 12.90 10.97 0.67
N VAL A 58 11.68 10.81 0.17
CA VAL A 58 10.75 11.93 -0.05
C VAL A 58 10.46 12.67 1.27
N HIS A 59 10.18 11.93 2.34
CA HIS A 59 9.89 12.53 3.66
C HIS A 59 11.08 13.23 4.29
N THR A 60 12.33 12.77 4.06
CA THR A 60 13.54 13.50 4.53
C THR A 60 13.65 14.89 3.92
N HIS A 61 13.12 15.07 2.69
CA HIS A 61 13.03 16.37 2.04
C HIS A 61 11.78 17.19 2.42
N LYS A 62 11.05 16.75 3.47
CA LYS A 62 9.81 17.39 3.96
C LYS A 62 8.71 17.49 2.90
N ILE A 63 8.69 16.54 2.00
CA ILE A 63 7.67 16.39 0.96
C ILE A 63 6.76 15.23 1.35
N LEU A 64 5.44 15.39 1.18
CA LEU A 64 4.45 14.32 1.30
C LEU A 64 3.93 14.01 -0.09
N HIS A 65 3.60 12.74 -0.36
CA HIS A 65 3.08 12.32 -1.65
C HIS A 65 1.59 12.60 -1.82
N LEU A 66 0.79 12.25 -0.81
CA LEU A 66 -0.66 12.49 -0.65
C LEU A 66 -1.60 11.87 -1.70
N ASP A 67 -1.09 11.09 -2.64
CA ASP A 67 -1.90 10.31 -3.61
C ASP A 67 -1.30 8.93 -3.89
N ILE A 68 -0.83 8.23 -2.83
CA ILE A 68 -0.37 6.84 -2.96
C ILE A 68 -1.59 5.94 -3.15
N LYS A 69 -1.58 5.21 -4.27
CA LYS A 69 -2.63 4.25 -4.64
C LYS A 69 -2.06 3.22 -5.62
N PRO A 70 -2.69 2.07 -5.83
CA PRO A 70 -2.20 1.05 -6.74
C PRO A 70 -1.92 1.53 -8.17
N ALA A 71 -2.66 2.52 -8.67
CA ALA A 71 -2.43 3.13 -9.98
C ALA A 71 -1.12 3.93 -10.07
N ASN A 72 -0.64 4.48 -8.93
CA ASN A 72 0.59 5.26 -8.84
C ASN A 72 1.80 4.44 -8.35
N ILE A 73 1.63 3.13 -8.09
CA ILE A 73 2.70 2.19 -7.78
C ILE A 73 2.98 1.37 -9.04
N TYR A 74 4.13 1.61 -9.67
CA TYR A 74 4.53 0.94 -10.89
C TYR A 74 5.52 -0.18 -10.58
N ILE A 75 5.28 -1.37 -11.10
CA ILE A 75 6.14 -2.55 -10.93
C ILE A 75 6.91 -2.77 -12.22
N ARG A 76 8.23 -2.59 -12.17
CA ARG A 76 9.13 -2.83 -13.30
C ARG A 76 9.18 -4.31 -13.67
N LEU A 77 9.78 -4.62 -14.83
CA LEU A 77 9.96 -6.02 -15.27
C LEU A 77 10.81 -6.86 -14.31
N ASP A 78 11.76 -6.25 -13.59
CA ASP A 78 12.57 -6.90 -12.55
C ASP A 78 11.82 -7.10 -11.22
N GLY A 79 10.58 -6.60 -11.15
CA GLY A 79 9.71 -6.67 -9.97
C GLY A 79 9.93 -5.56 -8.95
N SER A 80 10.85 -4.62 -9.18
CA SER A 80 11.07 -3.48 -8.28
C SER A 80 9.97 -2.42 -8.45
N PRO A 81 9.48 -1.80 -7.35
CA PRO A 81 8.46 -0.74 -7.44
C PRO A 81 9.06 0.63 -7.73
N VAL A 82 8.26 1.47 -8.36
CA VAL A 82 8.49 2.91 -8.53
C VAL A 82 7.24 3.66 -8.15
N LEU A 83 7.36 4.65 -7.30
CA LEU A 83 6.29 5.57 -6.98
C LEU A 83 6.22 6.66 -8.05
N LEU A 84 5.05 6.76 -8.67
CA LEU A 84 4.74 7.74 -9.73
C LEU A 84 3.93 8.90 -9.15
N ASP A 85 3.88 9.99 -9.89
CA ASP A 85 2.93 11.09 -9.78
C ASP A 85 2.90 11.79 -8.41
N PHE A 86 3.74 12.83 -8.28
CA PHE A 86 3.77 13.77 -7.17
C PHE A 86 2.83 14.98 -7.39
N GLY A 87 1.77 14.83 -8.18
CA GLY A 87 0.84 15.92 -8.50
C GLY A 87 0.19 16.56 -7.27
N ALA A 88 -0.17 15.75 -6.28
CA ALA A 88 -0.71 16.23 -5.00
C ALA A 88 0.34 16.87 -4.08
N ALA A 89 1.60 16.41 -4.12
CA ALA A 89 2.70 16.96 -3.32
C ALA A 89 2.99 18.43 -3.65
N ARG A 90 2.78 18.82 -4.89
CA ARG A 90 2.95 20.21 -5.35
C ARG A 90 2.07 21.20 -4.61
N GLN A 91 0.94 20.77 -4.06
CA GLN A 91 -0.01 21.63 -3.33
C GLN A 91 0.44 21.94 -1.90
N THR A 92 1.28 21.11 -1.29
CA THR A 92 1.81 21.33 0.07
C THR A 92 3.00 22.28 0.11
N LEU A 93 3.73 22.40 -0.99
CA LEU A 93 4.91 23.28 -1.10
C LEU A 93 4.57 24.72 -1.51
N SER A 94 3.41 24.96 -2.10
CA SER A 94 2.95 26.30 -2.45
C SER A 94 2.34 26.98 -1.21
N SER A 95 3.03 27.97 -0.66
CA SER A 95 2.50 28.88 0.37
C SER A 95 1.28 29.71 -0.11
N GLU A 96 0.99 29.69 -1.39
CA GLU A 96 -0.25 30.22 -1.93
C GLU A 96 -1.37 29.23 -1.63
N LYS A 97 -2.33 29.67 -0.83
CA LYS A 97 -3.65 29.04 -0.66
C LYS A 97 -4.37 29.02 -2.02
N SER A 98 -3.88 28.21 -2.96
CA SER A 98 -4.50 28.08 -4.26
C SER A 98 -5.90 27.47 -4.05
N LYS A 99 -6.91 28.14 -4.58
CA LYS A 99 -8.33 27.74 -4.59
C LYS A 99 -8.61 26.50 -5.45
N LEU A 100 -7.57 25.71 -5.77
CA LEU A 100 -7.72 24.46 -6.49
C LEU A 100 -8.35 23.42 -5.57
N SER A 101 -9.40 22.80 -6.02
CA SER A 101 -10.07 21.71 -5.32
C SER A 101 -9.03 20.65 -4.93
N PRO A 102 -9.06 20.15 -3.69
CA PRO A 102 -8.11 19.15 -3.24
C PRO A 102 -8.26 17.90 -4.12
N MET A 103 -7.20 17.54 -4.83
CA MET A 103 -7.14 16.27 -5.54
C MET A 103 -6.79 15.17 -4.53
N TYR A 104 -7.73 14.33 -4.22
CA TYR A 104 -7.52 13.09 -3.44
C TYR A 104 -8.34 11.96 -4.05
N THR A 105 -7.85 10.73 -3.86
CA THR A 105 -8.52 9.53 -4.37
C THR A 105 -9.33 8.87 -3.24
N PRO A 106 -10.68 8.82 -3.33
CA PRO A 106 -11.49 8.13 -2.32
C PRO A 106 -11.02 6.69 -2.06
N GLY A 107 -11.04 6.29 -0.81
CA GLY A 107 -10.54 4.99 -0.35
C GLY A 107 -9.05 4.99 -0.02
N PHE A 108 -8.23 5.83 -0.65
CA PHE A 108 -6.78 5.90 -0.41
C PHE A 108 -6.36 7.13 0.39
N ALA A 109 -7.09 8.24 0.27
CA ALA A 109 -6.80 9.46 1.00
C ALA A 109 -7.09 9.31 2.50
N ALA A 110 -6.18 9.81 3.33
CA ALA A 110 -6.30 9.78 4.78
C ALA A 110 -7.38 10.75 5.29
N PRO A 111 -7.99 10.51 6.47
CA PRO A 111 -9.05 11.35 7.04
C PRO A 111 -8.70 12.84 7.10
N GLU A 112 -7.47 13.17 7.47
CA GLU A 112 -6.98 14.54 7.59
C GLU A 112 -6.88 15.28 6.25
N GLN A 113 -6.77 14.57 5.13
CA GLN A 113 -6.80 15.19 3.80
C GLN A 113 -8.16 15.82 3.48
N TYR A 114 -9.23 15.28 4.07
CA TYR A 114 -10.60 15.77 3.89
C TYR A 114 -10.95 16.93 4.84
N LYS A 115 -10.45 16.89 6.08
CA LYS A 115 -10.95 17.74 7.16
C LYS A 115 -9.96 18.79 7.65
N ASN A 116 -8.71 18.44 7.81
CA ASN A 116 -7.71 19.31 8.44
C ASN A 116 -6.32 19.11 7.84
N ARG A 117 -5.99 19.93 6.88
CA ARG A 117 -4.70 19.86 6.17
C ARG A 117 -3.51 20.36 7.00
N ASP A 118 -3.73 21.02 8.13
CA ASP A 118 -2.65 21.54 8.97
C ASP A 118 -1.94 20.41 9.75
N ILE A 119 -2.60 19.25 9.87
CA ILE A 119 -2.05 18.07 10.53
C ILE A 119 -1.54 17.00 9.56
N LEU A 120 -1.37 17.34 8.27
CA LEU A 120 -0.77 16.42 7.31
C LEU A 120 0.67 16.06 7.70
N GLY A 121 1.02 14.80 7.57
CA GLY A 121 2.34 14.30 7.94
C GLY A 121 2.64 12.94 7.30
N PRO A 122 3.80 12.34 7.62
CA PRO A 122 4.18 11.01 7.14
C PRO A 122 3.08 9.95 7.35
N TRP A 123 2.31 10.07 8.41
CA TRP A 123 1.18 9.21 8.73
C TRP A 123 0.04 9.28 7.71
N SER A 124 -0.09 10.38 6.95
CA SER A 124 -1.08 10.50 5.87
C SER A 124 -0.72 9.60 4.69
N ASP A 125 0.54 9.61 4.27
CA ASP A 125 1.05 8.70 3.25
C ASP A 125 1.01 7.24 3.73
N ILE A 126 1.27 6.99 5.01
CA ILE A 126 1.20 5.65 5.63
C ILE A 126 -0.23 5.09 5.57
N TYR A 127 -1.26 5.92 5.78
CA TYR A 127 -2.64 5.50 5.56
C TYR A 127 -2.86 5.01 4.13
N SER A 128 -2.39 5.79 3.15
CA SER A 128 -2.51 5.47 1.72
C SER A 128 -1.74 4.20 1.33
N VAL A 129 -0.58 3.95 1.97
CA VAL A 129 0.18 2.68 1.85
C VAL A 129 -0.66 1.52 2.40
N GLY A 130 -1.25 1.66 3.59
CA GLY A 130 -2.14 0.65 4.18
C GLY A 130 -3.34 0.34 3.30
N ALA A 131 -3.99 1.38 2.75
CA ALA A 131 -5.10 1.24 1.81
C ALA A 131 -4.69 0.53 0.51
N SER A 132 -3.48 0.78 0.04
CA SER A 132 -2.93 0.10 -1.14
C SER A 132 -2.62 -1.38 -0.86
N MET A 133 -2.08 -1.71 0.32
CA MET A 133 -1.92 -3.10 0.76
C MET A 133 -3.26 -3.80 0.93
N PHE A 134 -4.25 -3.15 1.56
CA PHE A 134 -5.62 -3.67 1.65
C PHE A 134 -6.18 -4.01 0.27
N SER A 135 -6.00 -3.13 -0.72
CA SER A 135 -6.46 -3.37 -2.09
C SER A 135 -5.79 -4.56 -2.76
N CYS A 136 -4.55 -4.88 -2.40
CA CYS A 136 -3.87 -6.09 -2.88
C CYS A 136 -4.56 -7.39 -2.38
N LEU A 137 -5.18 -7.34 -1.20
CA LEU A 137 -5.91 -8.47 -0.62
C LEU A 137 -7.34 -8.53 -1.12
N ALA A 138 -8.02 -7.37 -1.15
CA ALA A 138 -9.45 -7.24 -1.44
C ALA A 138 -9.78 -7.26 -2.93
N GLY A 139 -8.87 -6.76 -3.79
CA GLY A 139 -9.15 -6.50 -5.21
C GLY A 139 -9.85 -5.16 -5.47
N PHE A 140 -10.19 -4.39 -4.43
CA PHE A 140 -10.86 -3.10 -4.49
C PHE A 140 -10.36 -2.16 -3.38
N ALA A 141 -10.64 -0.87 -3.50
CA ALA A 141 -10.27 0.14 -2.50
C ALA A 141 -11.09 -0.04 -1.19
N PRO A 142 -10.52 0.22 0.00
CA PRO A 142 -11.29 0.25 1.23
C PRO A 142 -12.35 1.37 1.21
N GLN A 143 -13.27 1.33 2.17
CA GLN A 143 -14.25 2.41 2.36
C GLN A 143 -13.53 3.76 2.51
N ALA A 144 -14.01 4.80 1.82
CA ALA A 144 -13.40 6.12 1.85
C ALA A 144 -13.41 6.72 3.27
N ALA A 145 -12.31 7.39 3.64
CA ALA A 145 -12.09 7.84 5.01
C ALA A 145 -13.13 8.87 5.51
N ASP A 146 -13.64 9.73 4.63
CA ASP A 146 -14.74 10.66 4.94
C ASP A 146 -16.03 9.92 5.33
N GLN A 147 -16.35 8.84 4.62
CA GLN A 147 -17.48 7.96 4.94
C GLN A 147 -17.24 7.20 6.25
N ARG A 148 -16.02 6.69 6.48
CA ARG A 148 -15.64 6.01 7.73
C ARG A 148 -15.79 6.92 8.95
N LEU A 149 -15.44 8.19 8.82
CA LEU A 149 -15.59 9.18 9.89
C LEU A 149 -17.06 9.39 10.31
N THR A 150 -18.02 9.11 9.43
CA THR A 150 -19.45 9.21 9.71
C THR A 150 -20.02 7.87 10.16
N ASN A 151 -19.67 6.79 9.45
CA ASN A 151 -20.13 5.43 9.73
C ASN A 151 -19.07 4.44 9.24
N ASP A 152 -18.19 4.00 10.14
CA ASP A 152 -17.12 3.05 9.83
C ASP A 152 -17.68 1.62 9.68
N LYS A 153 -17.72 1.15 8.44
CA LYS A 153 -18.12 -0.22 8.08
C LYS A 153 -16.93 -1.05 7.61
N LEU A 154 -15.71 -0.49 7.63
CA LEU A 154 -14.53 -1.22 7.22
C LEU A 154 -14.21 -2.33 8.23
N ALA A 155 -14.42 -3.57 7.82
CA ALA A 155 -13.97 -4.70 8.63
C ALA A 155 -12.44 -4.77 8.65
N SER A 156 -11.85 -5.14 9.80
CA SER A 156 -10.41 -5.27 9.93
C SER A 156 -9.85 -6.34 9.00
N ALA A 157 -8.62 -6.14 8.52
CA ALA A 157 -7.92 -7.11 7.67
C ALA A 157 -7.77 -8.46 8.40
N LYS A 158 -7.52 -8.45 9.70
CA LYS A 158 -7.49 -9.69 10.53
C LYS A 158 -8.78 -10.46 10.45
N LYS A 159 -9.93 -9.79 10.50
CA LYS A 159 -11.24 -10.46 10.41
C LYS A 159 -11.51 -11.03 9.02
N LEU A 160 -11.11 -10.31 7.96
CA LEU A 160 -11.43 -10.67 6.58
C LEU A 160 -10.54 -11.80 6.03
N TRP A 161 -9.25 -11.84 6.41
CA TRP A 161 -8.26 -12.71 5.78
C TRP A 161 -7.45 -13.57 6.76
N ALA A 162 -7.97 -13.80 7.98
CA ALA A 162 -7.38 -14.75 8.94
C ALA A 162 -7.13 -16.11 8.27
N GLY A 163 -5.93 -16.65 8.46
CA GLY A 163 -5.53 -17.94 7.86
C GLY A 163 -5.14 -17.90 6.37
N GLN A 164 -5.38 -16.80 5.66
CA GLN A 164 -4.92 -16.62 4.28
C GLN A 164 -3.58 -15.88 4.20
N TYR A 165 -3.37 -14.94 5.11
CA TYR A 165 -2.13 -14.18 5.28
C TYR A 165 -1.65 -14.28 6.72
N SER A 166 -0.39 -13.92 6.97
CA SER A 166 0.13 -13.89 8.33
C SER A 166 -0.61 -12.85 9.18
N GLU A 167 -0.79 -13.16 10.46
CA GLU A 167 -1.40 -12.25 11.42
C GLU A 167 -0.68 -10.90 11.43
N GLN A 168 0.65 -10.92 11.37
CA GLN A 168 1.48 -9.74 11.36
C GLN A 168 1.21 -8.81 10.15
N LEU A 169 1.06 -9.35 8.93
CA LEU A 169 0.72 -8.52 7.77
C LEU A 169 -0.66 -7.87 7.94
N LEU A 170 -1.62 -8.64 8.42
CA LEU A 170 -2.98 -8.16 8.64
C LEU A 170 -3.03 -7.07 9.71
N GLU A 171 -2.27 -7.22 10.81
CA GLU A 171 -2.11 -6.20 11.85
C GLU A 171 -1.48 -4.91 11.32
N ILE A 172 -0.46 -5.03 10.47
CA ILE A 172 0.19 -3.87 9.83
C ILE A 172 -0.82 -3.09 8.98
N ILE A 173 -1.65 -3.79 8.20
CA ILE A 173 -2.68 -3.14 7.38
C ILE A 173 -3.70 -2.42 8.27
N ASP A 174 -4.21 -3.10 9.30
CA ASP A 174 -5.17 -2.52 10.25
C ASP A 174 -4.56 -1.33 11.01
N TRP A 175 -3.28 -1.39 11.36
CA TRP A 175 -2.56 -0.30 12.03
C TRP A 175 -2.41 0.93 11.13
N CYS A 176 -2.07 0.75 9.86
CA CYS A 176 -2.00 1.85 8.90
C CYS A 176 -3.36 2.52 8.65
N LEU A 177 -4.45 1.75 8.73
CA LEU A 177 -5.82 2.20 8.42
C LEU A 177 -6.56 2.80 9.62
N GLN A 178 -5.89 3.05 10.77
CA GLN A 178 -6.51 3.75 11.90
C GLN A 178 -6.99 5.14 11.48
N LEU A 179 -8.19 5.53 11.92
CA LEU A 179 -8.77 6.84 11.56
C LEU A 179 -8.04 7.99 12.25
N ASN A 180 -7.67 7.82 13.52
CA ASN A 180 -6.83 8.77 14.21
C ASN A 180 -5.38 8.62 13.77
N TYR A 181 -4.79 9.69 13.24
CA TYR A 181 -3.43 9.69 12.74
C TYR A 181 -2.37 9.36 13.80
N MET A 182 -2.64 9.68 15.07
CA MET A 182 -1.73 9.39 16.19
C MET A 182 -1.63 7.88 16.48
N ASP A 183 -2.65 7.10 16.11
CA ASP A 183 -2.68 5.65 16.33
C ASP A 183 -2.02 4.87 15.18
N ARG A 184 -1.52 5.54 14.14
CA ARG A 184 -0.79 4.95 13.02
C ARG A 184 0.72 4.90 13.27
N PRO A 185 1.49 4.14 12.46
CA PRO A 185 2.95 4.32 12.41
C PRO A 185 3.29 5.80 12.15
N GLN A 186 4.15 6.38 13.00
CA GLN A 186 4.48 7.81 12.90
C GLN A 186 5.60 8.11 11.90
N SER A 187 6.26 7.08 11.37
CA SER A 187 7.29 7.22 10.35
C SER A 187 7.31 6.02 9.40
N VAL A 188 7.74 6.27 8.18
CA VAL A 188 7.95 5.23 7.16
C VAL A 188 8.97 4.20 7.63
N PHE A 189 10.01 4.62 8.36
CA PHE A 189 11.02 3.71 8.92
C PHE A 189 10.39 2.73 9.92
N HIS A 190 9.52 3.22 10.80
CA HIS A 190 8.83 2.39 11.78
C HIS A 190 7.95 1.34 11.09
N LEU A 191 7.14 1.74 10.11
CA LEU A 191 6.33 0.82 9.31
C LEU A 191 7.19 -0.21 8.58
N GLN A 192 8.28 0.23 7.93
CA GLN A 192 9.16 -0.64 7.15
C GLN A 192 9.80 -1.73 8.02
N LYS A 193 10.25 -1.38 9.22
CA LYS A 193 10.81 -2.35 10.17
C LYS A 193 9.82 -3.47 10.46
N HIS A 194 8.57 -3.15 10.80
CA HIS A 194 7.54 -4.16 11.07
C HIS A 194 7.19 -4.99 9.82
N LEU A 195 7.24 -4.40 8.63
CA LEU A 195 6.96 -5.12 7.39
C LEU A 195 8.08 -6.12 7.02
N LEU A 196 9.33 -5.83 7.42
CA LEU A 196 10.50 -6.68 7.16
C LEU A 196 10.71 -7.75 8.23
N ASP A 197 10.25 -7.53 9.47
CA ASP A 197 10.32 -8.50 10.55
C ASP A 197 9.36 -9.68 10.25
N VAL A 198 9.83 -10.62 9.43
CA VAL A 198 9.03 -11.79 9.04
C VAL A 198 9.03 -12.79 10.19
N VAL A 199 7.93 -12.89 10.93
CA VAL A 199 7.64 -14.06 11.75
C VAL A 199 7.21 -15.20 10.81
N PRO A 200 7.93 -16.33 10.74
CA PRO A 200 7.52 -17.45 9.90
C PRO A 200 6.09 -17.86 10.26
N LEU A 201 5.23 -18.02 9.25
CA LEU A 201 3.93 -18.65 9.45
C LEU A 201 4.15 -19.99 10.16
N PRO A 202 3.38 -20.32 11.21
CA PRO A 202 3.40 -21.67 11.76
C PRO A 202 3.12 -22.62 10.60
N THR A 203 4.10 -23.49 10.32
CA THR A 203 3.94 -24.51 9.28
C THR A 203 2.68 -25.29 9.60
N GLN A 204 1.65 -25.15 8.75
CA GLN A 204 0.46 -25.98 8.84
C GLN A 204 0.96 -27.42 8.78
N LYS A 205 0.88 -28.16 9.91
CA LYS A 205 1.09 -29.59 9.91
C LYS A 205 0.09 -30.15 8.91
N LYS A 206 0.60 -30.71 7.80
CA LYS A 206 -0.25 -31.43 6.85
C LYS A 206 -1.14 -32.38 7.66
N PRO A 207 -2.44 -32.41 7.42
CA PRO A 207 -3.30 -33.32 8.15
C PRO A 207 -2.76 -34.75 7.98
N LYS A 208 -2.61 -35.46 9.09
CA LYS A 208 -2.11 -36.87 9.16
C LYS A 208 -3.02 -37.89 8.45
N LEU A 209 -3.85 -37.45 7.50
CA LEU A 209 -4.79 -38.29 6.77
C LEU A 209 -4.10 -39.27 5.78
N LEU A 210 -2.89 -38.95 5.32
CA LEU A 210 -2.14 -39.81 4.40
C LEU A 210 -1.35 -40.91 5.12
N ASP A 211 -1.01 -40.74 6.39
CA ASP A 211 -0.29 -41.76 7.16
C ASP A 211 -1.24 -42.85 7.70
N SER A 212 -2.50 -42.52 7.98
CA SER A 212 -3.52 -43.50 8.38
C SER A 212 -3.95 -44.42 7.21
N ILE A 213 -4.01 -43.89 5.99
CA ILE A 213 -4.35 -44.67 4.79
C ILE A 213 -3.21 -45.65 4.42
N ARG A 214 -1.95 -45.25 4.60
CA ARG A 214 -0.79 -46.17 4.39
C ARG A 214 -0.72 -47.32 5.41
N GLN A 215 -1.11 -47.05 6.66
CA GLN A 215 -1.12 -48.13 7.69
C GLN A 215 -2.29 -49.10 7.52
N THR A 216 -3.41 -48.69 6.91
CA THR A 216 -4.56 -49.60 6.66
C THR A 216 -4.29 -50.51 5.46
N LEU A 217 -3.65 -49.98 4.40
CA LEU A 217 -3.31 -50.74 3.20
C LEU A 217 -2.17 -51.74 3.38
N SER A 218 -1.31 -51.59 4.40
CA SER A 218 -0.23 -52.58 4.69
C SER A 218 -0.65 -53.71 5.61
N LYS A 219 -1.89 -53.72 6.13
CA LYS A 219 -2.42 -54.81 6.98
C LYS A 219 -3.35 -55.80 6.25
N GLU A 220 -3.67 -55.54 4.99
CA GLU A 220 -4.54 -56.40 4.17
C GLU A 220 -3.76 -57.25 3.12
N ILE A 221 -2.44 -57.24 3.14
CA ILE A 221 -1.59 -58.01 2.21
C ILE A 221 -0.58 -58.89 3.00
N PHE A 222 -1.08 -59.60 4.04
CA PHE A 222 -0.40 -60.82 4.56
C PHE A 222 -1.45 -61.69 5.24
#